data_9087ac05d62fb3cd36dc71123d006a7e
#
_entry.id   9087ac05d62fb3cd36dc71123d006a7e
#
_cell.length_a   1.000
_cell.length_b   1.000
_cell.length_c   1.000
_cell.angle_alpha   90.00
_cell.angle_beta   90.00
_cell.angle_gamma   90.00
#
_symmetry.space_group_name_H-M   'P 1'
#
loop_
_entity.id
_entity.type
_entity.pdbx_description
1 polymer ?
#
loop_
_entity_poly.entity_id
_entity_poly.type
_entity_poly.pdbx_seq_one_letter_code
_entity_poly.pdbx_strand_id
1 'polypeptide(L)'
;MTYQDVLGDLIDLLNKHHMIQTVGYGNLSDLVEPLKKDPRVNLEGADRLPNKVYTIDYPYAFINPTNHTLAKNASTYRFNIIMMEQCTDDTMEVIQAQSECHQYIKDVLAHLYYHYGEKYDFNLNSTITPFKEKYNDTVSGMTAAIEVIIRDPLDDCITPFEA
;
A
#
# COMPACT_ATOMS: atom_id res chain seq x y z
N MET A 1 -18.61 0.37 1.16
CA MET A 1 -17.20 0.00 0.86
C MET A 1 -16.37 0.33 2.07
N THR A 2 -15.56 -0.61 2.53
CA THR A 2 -14.81 -0.50 3.78
C THR A 2 -13.34 -0.16 3.52
N TYR A 3 -12.65 0.28 4.57
CA TYR A 3 -11.19 0.43 4.54
C TYR A 3 -10.45 -0.85 4.11
N GLN A 4 -10.96 -2.02 4.56
CA GLN A 4 -10.38 -3.33 4.20
C GLN A 4 -10.52 -3.61 2.70
N ASP A 5 -11.62 -3.19 2.08
CA ASP A 5 -11.82 -3.36 0.63
C ASP A 5 -10.81 -2.54 -0.16
N VAL A 6 -10.58 -1.28 0.25
CA VAL A 6 -9.59 -0.40 -0.40
C VAL A 6 -8.17 -0.97 -0.27
N LEU A 7 -7.80 -1.39 0.93
CA LEU A 7 -6.49 -1.98 1.17
C LEU A 7 -6.30 -3.28 0.37
N GLY A 8 -7.35 -4.12 0.33
CA GLY A 8 -7.35 -5.36 -0.45
C GLY A 8 -7.18 -5.11 -1.95
N ASP A 9 -7.87 -4.12 -2.50
CA ASP A 9 -7.73 -3.74 -3.91
C ASP A 9 -6.32 -3.23 -4.24
N LEU A 10 -5.70 -2.48 -3.34
CA LEU A 10 -4.31 -2.03 -3.49
C LEU A 10 -3.32 -3.20 -3.46
N ILE A 11 -3.53 -4.17 -2.57
CA ILE A 11 -2.72 -5.40 -2.51
C ILE A 11 -2.87 -6.20 -3.81
N ASP A 12 -4.10 -6.40 -4.30
CA ASP A 12 -4.37 -7.11 -5.56
C ASP A 12 -3.70 -6.41 -6.74
N LEU A 13 -3.75 -5.08 -6.77
CA LEU A 13 -3.11 -4.29 -7.81
C LEU A 13 -1.59 -4.51 -7.83
N LEU A 14 -0.94 -4.42 -6.67
CA LEU A 14 0.50 -4.62 -6.56
C LEU A 14 0.91 -6.05 -6.91
N ASN A 15 0.11 -7.04 -6.52
CA ASN A 15 0.37 -8.45 -6.87
C ASN A 15 0.22 -8.74 -8.37
N LYS A 16 -0.54 -7.93 -9.11
CA LYS A 16 -0.67 -8.04 -10.58
C LYS A 16 0.51 -7.45 -11.33
N HIS A 17 1.34 -6.65 -10.69
CA HIS A 17 2.52 -6.07 -11.33
C HIS A 17 3.61 -7.14 -11.51
N HIS A 18 4.03 -7.39 -12.76
CA HIS A 18 4.92 -8.51 -13.09
C HIS A 18 6.31 -8.44 -12.44
N MET A 19 6.77 -7.24 -12.11
CA MET A 19 8.10 -7.04 -11.53
C MET A 19 8.11 -7.13 -10.01
N ILE A 20 6.98 -6.89 -9.34
CA ILE A 20 6.90 -6.91 -7.87
C ILE A 20 6.84 -8.36 -7.38
N GLN A 21 7.81 -8.78 -6.57
CA GLN A 21 7.93 -10.16 -6.08
C GLN A 21 7.27 -10.36 -4.72
N THR A 22 7.30 -9.36 -3.86
CA THR A 22 6.69 -9.43 -2.52
C THR A 22 5.81 -8.22 -2.30
N VAL A 23 4.61 -8.45 -1.78
CA VAL A 23 3.68 -7.39 -1.36
C VAL A 23 3.36 -7.59 0.11
N GLY A 24 3.59 -6.55 0.91
CA GLY A 24 3.26 -6.52 2.33
C GLY A 24 2.41 -5.31 2.68
N TYR A 25 1.83 -5.32 3.86
CA TYR A 25 1.04 -4.22 4.38
C TYR A 25 1.05 -4.20 5.91
N GLY A 26 0.73 -3.07 6.49
CA GLY A 26 0.61 -2.90 7.93
C GLY A 26 1.34 -1.66 8.43
N ASN A 27 1.69 -1.67 9.70
CA ASN A 27 2.50 -0.62 10.31
C ASN A 27 3.96 -0.74 9.85
N LEU A 28 4.74 0.32 10.01
CA LEU A 28 6.17 0.29 9.65
C LEU A 28 6.97 -0.80 10.38
N SER A 29 6.52 -1.21 11.58
CA SER A 29 7.11 -2.35 12.31
C SER A 29 6.93 -3.69 11.59
N ASP A 30 5.93 -3.83 10.72
CA ASP A 30 5.66 -5.04 9.94
C ASP A 30 6.45 -5.08 8.62
N LEU A 31 7.21 -4.04 8.31
CA LEU A 31 7.91 -3.89 7.03
C LEU A 31 8.94 -5.02 6.80
N VAL A 32 9.66 -5.44 7.82
CA VAL A 32 10.66 -6.53 7.72
C VAL A 32 10.05 -7.92 7.84
N GLU A 33 8.84 -8.03 8.36
CA GLU A 33 8.07 -9.27 8.48
C GLU A 33 6.61 -9.02 8.09
N PRO A 34 6.32 -8.81 6.79
CA PRO A 34 4.99 -8.43 6.34
C PRO A 34 3.96 -9.54 6.50
N LEU A 35 2.72 -9.13 6.71
CA LEU A 35 1.57 -10.04 6.73
C LEU A 35 1.26 -10.56 5.32
N LYS A 36 0.93 -11.84 5.23
CA LYS A 36 0.63 -12.54 3.96
C LYS A 36 -0.87 -12.60 3.64
N LYS A 37 -1.72 -12.38 4.64
CA LYS A 37 -3.17 -12.58 4.50
C LYS A 37 -3.85 -11.38 3.83
N ASP A 38 -4.85 -11.68 3.00
CA ASP A 38 -5.77 -10.67 2.49
C ASP A 38 -6.58 -10.06 3.66
N PRO A 39 -6.54 -8.73 3.85
CA PRO A 39 -7.25 -8.07 4.96
C PRO A 39 -8.77 -8.21 4.88
N ARG A 40 -9.33 -8.59 3.72
CA ARG A 40 -10.77 -8.80 3.51
C ARG A 40 -11.26 -10.15 4.06
N VAL A 41 -10.36 -11.09 4.34
CA VAL A 41 -10.72 -12.40 4.86
C VAL A 41 -10.96 -12.31 6.37
N ASN A 42 -12.20 -12.50 6.80
CA ASN A 42 -12.55 -12.59 8.21
C ASN A 42 -11.84 -13.77 8.89
N LEU A 43 -11.18 -13.49 10.00
CA LEU A 43 -10.41 -14.47 10.78
C LEU A 43 -11.27 -15.36 11.71
N GLU A 44 -12.58 -15.45 11.48
CA GLU A 44 -13.45 -16.33 12.27
C GLU A 44 -13.06 -17.79 12.02
N GLY A 45 -12.32 -18.35 12.96
CA GLY A 45 -11.97 -19.78 13.02
C GLY A 45 -10.64 -20.21 12.38
N ALA A 46 -9.90 -19.34 11.75
CA ALA A 46 -8.55 -19.65 11.26
C ALA A 46 -7.47 -19.22 12.26
N ASP A 47 -6.42 -20.02 12.35
CA ASP A 47 -5.28 -19.87 13.25
C ASP A 47 -4.94 -18.40 13.60
N ARG A 48 -4.99 -18.11 14.89
CA ARG A 48 -4.81 -16.77 15.47
C ARG A 48 -3.41 -16.16 15.26
N LEU A 49 -2.52 -16.87 14.62
CA LEU A 49 -1.18 -16.37 14.29
C LEU A 49 -1.19 -15.80 12.88
N PRO A 50 -0.85 -14.52 12.71
CA PRO A 50 -0.68 -13.94 11.38
C PRO A 50 0.45 -14.68 10.67
N ASN A 51 0.18 -15.20 9.46
CA ASN A 51 1.22 -15.76 8.61
C ASN A 51 2.13 -14.60 8.15
N LYS A 52 3.25 -14.45 8.83
CA LYS A 52 4.28 -13.49 8.43
C LYS A 52 5.17 -14.07 7.35
N VAL A 53 5.62 -13.23 6.44
CA VAL A 53 6.65 -13.58 5.45
C VAL A 53 8.01 -13.30 6.07
N TYR A 54 8.81 -14.35 6.26
CA TYR A 54 10.16 -14.22 6.83
C TYR A 54 11.24 -14.00 5.77
N THR A 55 10.92 -14.33 4.52
CA THR A 55 11.83 -14.12 3.38
C THR A 55 11.18 -13.13 2.42
N ILE A 56 11.89 -12.04 2.16
CA ILE A 56 11.45 -10.98 1.24
C ILE A 56 12.22 -11.12 -0.06
N ASP A 57 11.48 -11.31 -1.16
CA ASP A 57 12.01 -11.25 -2.51
C ASP A 57 11.80 -9.84 -3.08
N TYR A 58 12.80 -9.32 -3.75
CA TYR A 58 12.79 -7.98 -4.33
C TYR A 58 12.48 -8.00 -5.84
N PRO A 59 11.84 -6.98 -6.40
CA PRO A 59 11.31 -5.75 -5.77
C PRO A 59 10.19 -6.03 -4.76
N TYR A 60 10.21 -5.31 -3.65
CA TYR A 60 9.26 -5.44 -2.57
C TYR A 60 8.41 -4.18 -2.44
N ALA A 61 7.09 -4.33 -2.48
CA ALA A 61 6.14 -3.25 -2.24
C ALA A 61 5.47 -3.42 -0.87
N PHE A 62 5.45 -2.35 -0.08
CA PHE A 62 4.80 -2.33 1.22
C PHE A 62 3.79 -1.19 1.30
N ILE A 63 2.55 -1.51 1.72
CA ILE A 63 1.49 -0.54 1.92
C ILE A 63 1.42 -0.20 3.41
N ASN A 64 1.77 1.04 3.73
CA ASN A 64 1.65 1.57 5.08
C ASN A 64 0.46 2.52 5.15
N PRO A 65 -0.63 2.13 5.83
CA PRO A 65 -1.74 3.03 6.11
C PRO A 65 -1.29 4.19 7.00
N THR A 66 -1.75 5.37 6.67
CA THR A 66 -1.48 6.56 7.47
C THR A 66 -2.78 7.08 8.11
N ASN A 67 -3.07 8.35 7.99
CA ASN A 67 -4.28 8.95 8.56
C ASN A 67 -5.47 8.83 7.60
N HIS A 68 -6.67 8.84 8.17
CA HIS A 68 -7.92 8.88 7.44
C HIS A 68 -8.66 10.16 7.79
N THR A 69 -9.44 10.67 6.85
CA THR A 69 -10.30 11.83 7.07
C THR A 69 -11.72 11.45 6.73
N LEU A 70 -12.64 11.69 7.65
CA LEU A 70 -14.06 11.51 7.46
C LEU A 70 -14.71 12.87 7.26
N ALA A 71 -15.37 13.06 6.13
CA ALA A 71 -16.18 14.22 5.81
C ALA A 71 -17.65 13.80 5.66
N LYS A 72 -18.56 14.77 5.63
CA LYS A 72 -20.01 14.50 5.54
C LYS A 72 -20.40 13.61 4.35
N ASN A 73 -19.71 13.75 3.23
CA ASN A 73 -20.08 13.08 1.97
C ASN A 73 -18.95 12.18 1.40
N ALA A 74 -17.86 12.05 2.11
CA ALA A 74 -16.72 11.28 1.63
C ALA A 74 -15.80 10.81 2.76
N SER A 75 -15.18 9.67 2.55
CA SER A 75 -14.08 9.16 3.36
C SER A 75 -12.79 9.20 2.54
N THR A 76 -11.74 9.77 3.10
CA THR A 76 -10.42 9.81 2.46
C THR A 76 -9.45 8.92 3.22
N TYR A 77 -8.94 7.92 2.54
CA TYR A 77 -7.92 7.00 3.06
C TYR A 77 -6.57 7.37 2.48
N ARG A 78 -5.56 7.45 3.33
CA ARG A 78 -4.19 7.77 2.93
C ARG A 78 -3.26 6.62 3.21
N PHE A 79 -2.44 6.32 2.23
CA PHE A 79 -1.45 5.25 2.28
C PHE A 79 -0.10 5.75 1.78
N ASN A 80 0.97 5.22 2.36
CA ASN A 80 2.29 5.28 1.75
C ASN A 80 2.57 3.94 1.07
N ILE A 81 2.82 3.97 -0.23
CA ILE A 81 3.36 2.82 -0.96
C ILE A 81 4.88 2.95 -0.94
N ILE A 82 5.53 2.01 -0.26
CA ILE A 82 6.98 1.95 -0.15
C ILE A 82 7.46 0.87 -1.11
N MET A 83 8.20 1.27 -2.14
CA MET A 83 8.75 0.37 -3.15
C MET A 83 10.25 0.25 -2.93
N MET A 84 10.73 -0.98 -2.76
CA MET A 84 12.12 -1.26 -2.39
C MET A 84 12.77 -2.24 -3.35
N GLU A 85 14.04 -1.97 -3.64
CA GLU A 85 14.95 -2.88 -4.34
C GLU A 85 16.18 -3.13 -3.47
N GLN A 86 16.71 -4.35 -3.52
CA GLN A 86 17.96 -4.66 -2.85
C GLN A 86 19.13 -4.02 -3.59
N CYS A 87 20.05 -3.44 -2.86
CA CYS A 87 21.23 -2.81 -3.41
C CYS A 87 22.45 -2.96 -2.49
N THR A 88 23.61 -2.54 -2.95
CA THR A 88 24.81 -2.37 -2.13
C THR A 88 24.90 -0.91 -1.64
N ASP A 89 26.01 -0.56 -0.99
CA ASP A 89 26.30 0.82 -0.61
C ASP A 89 26.84 1.68 -1.77
N ASP A 90 27.01 1.11 -2.96
CA ASP A 90 27.45 1.83 -4.16
C ASP A 90 26.39 2.83 -4.60
N THR A 91 26.82 4.10 -4.79
CA THR A 91 25.92 5.20 -5.13
C THR A 91 25.18 4.98 -6.44
N MET A 92 25.82 4.36 -7.44
CA MET A 92 25.21 4.10 -8.74
C MET A 92 24.12 3.03 -8.63
N GLU A 93 24.35 1.96 -7.85
CA GLU A 93 23.34 0.93 -7.59
C GLU A 93 22.14 1.51 -6.82
N VAL A 94 22.39 2.39 -5.84
CA VAL A 94 21.33 3.09 -5.09
C VAL A 94 20.45 3.93 -6.02
N ILE A 95 21.07 4.71 -6.91
CA ILE A 95 20.35 5.55 -7.88
C ILE A 95 19.57 4.69 -8.87
N GLN A 96 20.14 3.59 -9.35
CA GLN A 96 19.45 2.66 -10.23
C GLN A 96 18.22 2.04 -9.55
N ALA A 97 18.35 1.54 -8.32
CA ALA A 97 17.27 0.98 -7.55
C ALA A 97 16.15 2.01 -7.35
N GLN A 98 16.48 3.25 -7.03
CA GLN A 98 15.52 4.34 -6.90
C GLN A 98 14.79 4.64 -8.21
N SER A 99 15.50 4.63 -9.33
CA SER A 99 14.94 4.87 -10.67
C SER A 99 13.96 3.77 -11.07
N GLU A 100 14.30 2.52 -10.82
CA GLU A 100 13.43 1.37 -11.09
C GLU A 100 12.17 1.41 -10.22
N CYS A 101 12.33 1.64 -8.91
CA CYS A 101 11.20 1.80 -7.99
C CYS A 101 10.28 2.97 -8.37
N HIS A 102 10.85 4.08 -8.84
CA HIS A 102 10.06 5.20 -9.35
C HIS A 102 9.22 4.80 -10.57
N GLN A 103 9.77 4.00 -11.48
CA GLN A 103 9.03 3.49 -12.63
C GLN A 103 7.89 2.55 -12.20
N TYR A 104 8.12 1.63 -11.25
CA TYR A 104 7.06 0.76 -10.73
C TYR A 104 5.92 1.56 -10.08
N ILE A 105 6.25 2.61 -9.32
CA ILE A 105 5.25 3.50 -8.74
C ILE A 105 4.43 4.19 -9.84
N LYS A 106 5.07 4.67 -10.90
CA LYS A 106 4.35 5.27 -12.04
C LYS A 106 3.39 4.27 -12.69
N ASP A 107 3.80 3.04 -12.89
CA ASP A 107 2.97 1.99 -13.47
C ASP A 107 1.75 1.70 -12.58
N VAL A 108 1.96 1.61 -11.27
CA VAL A 108 0.89 1.42 -10.27
C VAL A 108 -0.11 2.58 -10.29
N LEU A 109 0.37 3.82 -10.26
CA LEU A 109 -0.48 5.01 -10.28
C LEU A 109 -1.27 5.14 -11.60
N ALA A 110 -0.64 4.82 -12.73
CA ALA A 110 -1.30 4.80 -14.02
C ALA A 110 -2.41 3.75 -14.06
N HIS A 111 -2.15 2.54 -13.55
CA HIS A 111 -3.15 1.48 -13.50
C HIS A 111 -4.31 1.82 -12.56
N LEU A 112 -4.03 2.40 -11.39
CA LEU A 112 -5.06 2.93 -10.50
C LEU A 112 -5.97 3.92 -11.22
N TYR A 113 -5.39 4.89 -11.90
CA TYR A 113 -6.14 5.93 -12.59
C TYR A 113 -7.06 5.39 -13.68
N TYR A 114 -6.55 4.50 -14.54
CA TYR A 114 -7.31 4.03 -15.69
C TYR A 114 -8.29 2.89 -15.38
N HIS A 115 -8.08 2.09 -14.35
CA HIS A 115 -8.88 0.91 -14.07
C HIS A 115 -9.73 0.99 -12.80
N TYR A 116 -9.42 1.91 -11.90
CA TYR A 116 -10.15 2.06 -10.64
C TYR A 116 -10.85 3.43 -10.52
N GLY A 117 -10.73 4.29 -11.52
CA GLY A 117 -11.33 5.63 -11.49
C GLY A 117 -12.87 5.64 -11.42
N GLU A 118 -13.54 4.55 -11.80
CA GLU A 118 -14.99 4.39 -11.61
C GLU A 118 -15.35 4.02 -10.16
N LYS A 119 -14.43 3.36 -9.45
CA LYS A 119 -14.64 2.86 -8.09
C LYS A 119 -14.21 3.87 -7.04
N TYR A 120 -13.14 4.61 -7.31
CA TYR A 120 -12.50 5.55 -6.39
C TYR A 120 -12.17 6.86 -7.09
N ASP A 121 -12.25 7.95 -6.34
CA ASP A 121 -11.59 9.19 -6.71
C ASP A 121 -10.16 9.17 -6.15
N PHE A 122 -9.18 9.59 -6.93
CA PHE A 122 -7.77 9.65 -6.52
C PHE A 122 -7.24 11.07 -6.58
N ASN A 123 -6.43 11.45 -5.60
CA ASN A 123 -5.59 12.62 -5.75
C ASN A 123 -4.30 12.21 -6.45
N LEU A 124 -4.14 12.64 -7.71
CA LEU A 124 -2.99 12.29 -8.54
C LEU A 124 -1.70 13.04 -8.19
N ASN A 125 -1.78 14.05 -7.34
CA ASN A 125 -0.62 14.81 -6.88
C ASN A 125 0.09 14.03 -5.76
N SER A 126 0.75 12.94 -6.13
CA SER A 126 1.53 12.15 -5.19
C SER A 126 2.93 12.71 -5.02
N THR A 127 3.34 12.94 -3.77
CA THR A 127 4.74 13.21 -3.45
C THR A 127 5.51 11.90 -3.42
N ILE A 128 6.57 11.81 -4.22
CA ILE A 128 7.45 10.64 -4.28
C ILE A 128 8.79 11.00 -3.67
N THR A 129 9.20 10.27 -2.63
CA THR A 129 10.42 10.56 -1.86
C THR A 129 11.38 9.39 -1.95
N PRO A 130 12.64 9.60 -2.39
CA PRO A 130 13.67 8.57 -2.38
C PRO A 130 14.16 8.27 -0.97
N PHE A 131 14.57 7.03 -0.75
CA PHE A 131 15.19 6.62 0.50
C PHE A 131 16.29 5.56 0.26
N LYS A 132 17.16 5.41 1.26
CA LYS A 132 18.09 4.29 1.42
C LYS A 132 18.07 3.88 2.88
N GLU A 133 17.86 2.60 3.13
CA GLU A 133 17.77 2.06 4.49
C GLU A 133 18.54 0.74 4.59
N LYS A 134 18.96 0.44 5.79
CA LYS A 134 19.62 -0.81 6.12
C LYS A 134 18.81 -1.53 7.18
N TYR A 135 18.03 -2.51 6.72
CA TYR A 135 17.30 -3.43 7.58
C TYR A 135 18.09 -4.73 7.75
N ASN A 136 17.48 -5.88 7.53
CA ASN A 136 18.20 -7.14 7.37
C ASN A 136 19.03 -7.13 6.08
N ASP A 137 18.50 -6.50 5.03
CA ASP A 137 19.19 -6.22 3.76
C ASP A 137 19.38 -4.72 3.61
N THR A 138 20.38 -4.32 2.80
CA THR A 138 20.49 -2.94 2.34
C THR A 138 19.55 -2.74 1.18
N VAL A 139 18.62 -1.79 1.33
CA VAL A 139 17.58 -1.49 0.35
C VAL A 139 17.55 -0.02 0.02
N SER A 140 17.15 0.27 -1.20
CA SER A 140 16.88 1.62 -1.67
C SER A 140 15.59 1.64 -2.48
N GLY A 141 14.95 2.77 -2.55
CA GLY A 141 13.71 2.87 -3.29
C GLY A 141 13.02 4.21 -3.17
N MET A 142 11.72 4.17 -3.36
CA MET A 142 10.84 5.33 -3.35
C MET A 142 9.62 5.07 -2.48
N THR A 143 9.16 6.13 -1.80
CA THR A 143 7.89 6.16 -1.09
C THR A 143 6.94 7.11 -1.79
N ALA A 144 5.74 6.64 -2.14
CA ALA A 144 4.68 7.46 -2.71
C ALA A 144 3.52 7.59 -1.73
N ALA A 145 3.11 8.81 -1.45
CA ALA A 145 1.88 9.09 -0.70
C ALA A 145 0.70 9.11 -1.66
N ILE A 146 -0.33 8.31 -1.39
CA ILE A 146 -1.56 8.26 -2.18
C ILE A 146 -2.78 8.57 -1.33
N GLU A 147 -3.77 9.20 -1.94
CA GLU A 147 -5.08 9.44 -1.35
C GLU A 147 -6.16 8.75 -2.18
N VAL A 148 -6.97 7.95 -1.52
CA VAL A 148 -8.14 7.29 -2.09
C VAL A 148 -9.38 7.88 -1.45
N ILE A 149 -10.26 8.44 -2.26
CA ILE A 149 -11.48 9.12 -1.80
C ILE A 149 -12.68 8.27 -2.20
N ILE A 150 -13.49 7.93 -1.22
CA ILE A 150 -14.74 7.21 -1.41
C ILE A 150 -15.89 8.15 -1.10
N ARG A 151 -16.82 8.27 -2.04
CA ARG A 151 -18.07 8.98 -1.81
C ARG A 151 -19.01 8.12 -0.99
N ASP A 152 -18.95 8.28 0.31
CA ASP A 152 -19.73 7.55 1.28
C ASP A 152 -20.34 8.56 2.26
N PRO A 153 -21.60 9.02 2.00
CA PRO A 153 -22.24 10.01 2.84
C PRO A 153 -22.55 9.42 4.22
N LEU A 154 -22.36 10.23 5.26
CA LEU A 154 -22.81 9.90 6.61
C LEU A 154 -24.32 9.79 6.61
N ASP A 155 -24.84 8.61 6.94
CA ASP A 155 -26.27 8.31 6.98
C ASP A 155 -26.66 7.84 8.38
N ASP A 156 -27.45 8.65 9.08
CA ASP A 156 -27.94 8.34 10.44
C ASP A 156 -29.01 7.26 10.45
N CYS A 157 -29.69 7.04 9.32
CA CYS A 157 -30.76 6.05 9.22
C CYS A 157 -30.29 4.60 9.36
N ILE A 158 -29.01 4.35 9.13
CA ILE A 158 -28.38 3.01 9.21
C ILE A 158 -27.46 2.84 10.43
N THR A 159 -27.39 3.84 11.29
CA THR A 159 -26.57 3.76 12.50
C THR A 159 -27.24 2.88 13.57
N PRO A 160 -26.47 2.15 14.40
CA PRO A 160 -27.01 1.28 15.43
C PRO A 160 -27.44 2.03 16.70
N PHE A 161 -27.61 3.35 16.64
CA PHE A 161 -28.10 4.13 17.77
C PHE A 161 -29.63 4.11 17.84
N GLU A 162 -30.16 3.95 19.05
CA GLU A 162 -31.57 4.11 19.30
C GLU A 162 -31.96 5.60 19.17
N ALA A 163 -33.10 5.85 18.58
CA ALA A 163 -33.64 7.20 18.41
C ALA A 163 -34.06 7.83 19.74
#